data_f751cd0cdcdbb63f996290c7f2a49e4f
#
_entry.id   f751cd0cdcdbb63f996290c7f2a49e4f
#
_cell.length_a   1.000
_cell.length_b   1.000
_cell.length_c   1.000
_cell.angle_alpha   90.00
_cell.angle_beta   90.00
_cell.angle_gamma   90.00
#
_symmetry.space_group_name_H-M   'P 1'
#
loop_
_entity.id
_entity.type
_entity.pdbx_description
1 polymer ?
#
loop_
_entity_poly.entity_id
_entity_poly.type
_entity_poly.pdbx_seq_one_letter_code
_entity_poly.pdbx_strand_id
1 'polypeptide(L)'
;MKLEGQVRIPSGCAISAVISREGRRMTGEDIIRSMVPMQDRSNGLGGGFAAYGIYPEHREEYAFHIFFDDNTTRRECEAMLKEGFELVDAELIPIRIIPEITDIPHIWRYFVRPLNSVLARLQLDEKEFVARTVMDINTKLKGAYVFSSGKNMGTFKAVGYPEDVGRFYRLEEYEGYSWTAHGRYPTNTPGWWGGAHPFSLLDWSIVHNGEISSYDANRRCIEMYGYKCNLQTDTEVITYIADYLLRRQGLTLEEMASVIAAPFWSTIRTREPAAARQLTYLRTIYPSLLITGPFSIILGFNGGLMALNDRLKLRSMVTAEKDDKVFIASEEAAIRVMAPDAENLYAPMGGEPFIVNVKEGAY
;
A
#
# COMPACT_ATOMS: atom_id res chain seq x y z
N MET A 1 -30.06 25.29 -15.68
CA MET A 1 -29.20 24.82 -16.80
C MET A 1 -27.74 24.93 -16.26
N LYS A 2 -27.03 23.84 -16.08
CA LYS A 2 -25.60 23.92 -15.73
C LYS A 2 -24.84 24.36 -16.99
N LEU A 3 -24.01 25.38 -16.88
CA LEU A 3 -23.19 25.84 -18.00
C LEU A 3 -22.15 24.77 -18.34
N GLU A 4 -21.88 24.59 -19.61
CA GLU A 4 -20.77 23.72 -20.09
C GLU A 4 -19.47 24.16 -19.44
N GLY A 5 -18.71 23.23 -18.90
CA GLY A 5 -17.52 23.50 -18.10
C GLY A 5 -17.74 23.61 -16.57
N GLN A 6 -18.99 23.60 -16.09
CA GLN A 6 -19.29 23.55 -14.65
C GLN A 6 -19.46 22.12 -14.10
N VAL A 7 -19.49 21.14 -14.98
CA VAL A 7 -19.52 19.73 -14.58
C VAL A 7 -18.08 19.26 -14.44
N ARG A 8 -17.57 19.25 -13.22
CA ARG A 8 -16.32 18.53 -12.92
C ARG A 8 -16.60 17.04 -12.97
N ILE A 9 -15.93 16.34 -13.87
CA ILE A 9 -15.94 14.89 -13.93
C ILE A 9 -14.68 14.45 -13.19
N PRO A 10 -14.79 13.84 -11.99
CA PRO A 10 -13.63 13.28 -11.29
C PRO A 10 -12.90 12.30 -12.21
N SER A 11 -11.59 12.36 -12.25
CA SER A 11 -10.80 11.55 -13.18
C SER A 11 -9.57 10.98 -12.54
N GLY A 12 -9.70 9.76 -12.03
CA GLY A 12 -8.60 8.98 -11.47
C GLY A 12 -8.47 9.13 -9.96
N CYS A 13 -7.70 8.21 -9.37
CA CYS A 13 -7.44 8.16 -7.93
C CYS A 13 -6.53 9.30 -7.46
N ALA A 14 -6.54 9.56 -6.15
CA ALA A 14 -5.61 10.44 -5.46
C ALA A 14 -4.67 9.62 -4.59
N ILE A 15 -3.37 9.91 -4.63
CA ILE A 15 -2.37 9.36 -3.71
C ILE A 15 -1.57 10.47 -3.05
N SER A 16 -1.19 10.26 -1.79
CA SER A 16 -0.35 11.17 -1.03
C SER A 16 0.52 10.39 -0.05
N ALA A 17 1.68 10.93 0.31
CA ALA A 17 2.55 10.39 1.35
C ALA A 17 3.38 11.47 2.01
N VAL A 18 3.77 11.21 3.26
CA VAL A 18 4.75 11.98 4.01
C VAL A 18 5.63 11.04 4.82
N ILE A 19 6.93 11.30 4.86
CA ILE A 19 7.90 10.52 5.64
C ILE A 19 8.94 11.45 6.26
N SER A 20 9.33 11.17 7.52
CA SER A 20 10.46 11.80 8.18
C SER A 20 11.74 10.97 7.94
N ARG A 21 12.77 11.57 7.35
CA ARG A 21 14.08 10.91 7.20
C ARG A 21 14.79 10.64 8.54
N GLU A 22 14.45 11.43 9.57
CA GLU A 22 14.98 11.27 10.94
C GLU A 22 14.15 10.27 11.78
N GLY A 23 13.11 9.63 11.23
CA GLY A 23 12.23 8.74 11.96
C GLY A 23 11.32 9.45 12.98
N ARG A 24 11.20 10.78 12.93
CA ARG A 24 10.30 11.52 13.83
C ARG A 24 8.86 11.14 13.56
N ARG A 25 8.17 10.77 14.63
CA ARG A 25 6.76 10.41 14.53
C ARG A 25 5.90 11.66 14.42
N MET A 26 4.89 11.61 13.56
CA MET A 26 3.91 12.66 13.30
C MET A 26 2.51 12.07 13.31
N THR A 27 1.53 12.85 13.72
CA THR A 27 0.12 12.41 13.72
C THR A 27 -0.41 12.24 12.30
N GLY A 28 -1.52 11.50 12.15
CA GLY A 28 -2.20 11.35 10.85
C GLY A 28 -2.95 12.59 10.37
N GLU A 29 -2.93 13.71 11.11
CA GLU A 29 -3.68 14.91 10.75
C GLU A 29 -3.26 15.50 9.39
N ASP A 30 -1.95 15.68 9.18
CA ASP A 30 -1.43 16.28 7.94
C ASP A 30 -1.75 15.42 6.72
N ILE A 31 -1.59 14.09 6.81
CA ILE A 31 -1.89 13.20 5.69
C ILE A 31 -3.39 13.17 5.38
N ILE A 32 -4.26 13.24 6.38
CA ILE A 32 -5.72 13.38 6.17
C ILE A 32 -6.02 14.68 5.43
N ARG A 33 -5.46 15.80 5.88
CA ARG A 33 -5.66 17.12 5.27
C ARG A 33 -5.16 17.17 3.82
N SER A 34 -4.11 16.43 3.47
CA SER A 34 -3.56 16.39 2.11
C SER A 34 -4.57 15.84 1.08
N MET A 35 -5.55 15.06 1.52
CA MET A 35 -6.53 14.46 0.62
C MET A 35 -7.66 15.42 0.23
N VAL A 36 -7.93 16.43 1.05
CA VAL A 36 -9.03 17.39 0.84
C VAL A 36 -8.93 18.13 -0.51
N PRO A 37 -7.80 18.74 -0.91
CA PRO A 37 -7.71 19.41 -2.20
C PRO A 37 -7.81 18.45 -3.41
N MET A 38 -7.68 17.15 -3.18
CA MET A 38 -7.80 16.11 -4.21
C MET A 38 -9.16 15.38 -4.17
N GLN A 39 -10.15 15.89 -3.44
CA GLN A 39 -11.47 15.23 -3.28
C GLN A 39 -12.15 14.97 -4.64
N ASP A 40 -12.03 15.88 -5.59
CA ASP A 40 -12.56 15.71 -6.94
C ASP A 40 -11.96 14.51 -7.72
N ARG A 41 -10.86 13.92 -7.20
CA ARG A 41 -10.22 12.69 -7.72
C ARG A 41 -10.72 11.42 -7.05
N SER A 42 -11.71 11.52 -6.17
CA SER A 42 -12.35 10.39 -5.50
C SER A 42 -13.87 10.47 -5.68
N ASN A 43 -14.54 9.35 -5.62
CA ASN A 43 -16.00 9.30 -5.67
C ASN A 43 -16.62 8.69 -4.39
N GLY A 44 -15.84 8.58 -3.32
CA GLY A 44 -16.29 8.04 -2.04
C GLY A 44 -16.47 6.52 -1.99
N LEU A 45 -16.12 5.80 -3.06
CA LEU A 45 -16.22 4.33 -3.12
C LEU A 45 -14.97 3.62 -2.54
N GLY A 46 -14.18 4.33 -1.76
CA GLY A 46 -13.08 3.80 -0.99
C GLY A 46 -12.01 4.84 -0.70
N GLY A 47 -11.50 4.80 0.50
CA GLY A 47 -10.39 5.60 0.98
C GLY A 47 -9.57 4.83 2.00
N GLY A 48 -8.35 5.28 2.25
CA GLY A 48 -7.56 4.68 3.32
C GLY A 48 -6.14 5.17 3.40
N PHE A 49 -5.46 4.64 4.41
CA PHE A 49 -4.14 5.05 4.85
C PHE A 49 -3.30 3.84 5.22
N ALA A 50 -1.98 3.94 5.08
CA ALA A 50 -1.06 3.07 5.76
C ALA A 50 -0.05 3.93 6.54
N ALA A 51 0.35 3.44 7.71
CA ALA A 51 1.28 4.13 8.59
C ALA A 51 2.34 3.18 9.15
N TYR A 52 3.54 3.69 9.36
CA TYR A 52 4.71 2.96 9.84
C TYR A 52 5.23 3.61 11.11
N GLY A 53 5.67 2.78 12.08
CA GLY A 53 6.10 3.24 13.39
C GLY A 53 4.96 3.49 14.38
N ILE A 54 3.76 2.98 14.11
CA ILE A 54 2.56 3.28 14.90
C ILE A 54 2.34 2.35 16.08
N TYR A 55 3.05 1.24 16.17
CA TYR A 55 2.94 0.26 17.25
C TYR A 55 4.30 0.02 17.93
N PRO A 56 4.92 1.02 18.57
CA PRO A 56 6.27 0.90 19.12
C PRO A 56 6.37 -0.15 20.24
N GLU A 57 5.29 -0.41 20.99
CA GLU A 57 5.25 -1.42 22.04
C GLU A 57 5.10 -2.85 21.48
N HIS A 58 4.61 -2.98 20.23
CA HIS A 58 4.41 -4.23 19.49
C HIS A 58 5.25 -4.28 18.21
N ARG A 59 6.41 -3.64 18.22
CA ARG A 59 7.24 -3.52 17.01
C ARG A 59 7.80 -4.85 16.49
N GLU A 60 7.88 -5.87 17.36
CA GLU A 60 8.39 -7.20 17.03
C GLU A 60 7.27 -8.17 16.60
N GLU A 61 6.01 -7.85 16.90
CA GLU A 61 4.85 -8.62 16.54
C GLU A 61 4.28 -8.20 15.17
N TYR A 62 3.64 -9.14 14.48
CA TYR A 62 2.83 -8.83 13.31
C TYR A 62 1.48 -8.26 13.76
N ALA A 63 1.15 -7.07 13.27
CA ALA A 63 -0.14 -6.44 13.52
C ALA A 63 -1.13 -6.87 12.42
N PHE A 64 -1.97 -7.85 12.71
CA PHE A 64 -3.02 -8.28 11.79
C PHE A 64 -4.26 -7.42 12.02
N HIS A 65 -4.63 -6.61 11.02
CA HIS A 65 -5.94 -5.98 10.98
C HIS A 65 -6.87 -6.84 10.15
N ILE A 66 -8.01 -7.20 10.71
CA ILE A 66 -8.94 -8.14 10.08
C ILE A 66 -10.36 -7.58 10.12
N PHE A 67 -11.03 -7.60 8.99
CA PHE A 67 -12.48 -7.41 8.90
C PHE A 67 -13.16 -8.75 9.11
N PHE A 68 -14.26 -8.73 9.88
CA PHE A 68 -15.15 -9.88 10.04
C PHE A 68 -16.60 -9.49 9.78
N ASP A 69 -17.32 -10.34 9.08
CA ASP A 69 -18.76 -10.17 8.86
C ASP A 69 -19.55 -10.40 10.16
N ASP A 70 -19.09 -11.34 11.01
CA ASP A 70 -19.72 -11.69 12.27
C ASP A 70 -18.76 -12.29 13.31
N ASN A 71 -19.27 -12.49 14.53
CA ASN A 71 -18.50 -13.06 15.63
C ASN A 71 -18.20 -14.58 15.48
N THR A 72 -18.95 -15.31 14.66
CA THR A 72 -18.69 -16.73 14.41
C THR A 72 -17.42 -16.87 13.58
N THR A 73 -17.38 -16.14 12.46
CA THR A 73 -16.20 -16.08 11.59
C THR A 73 -14.95 -15.58 12.34
N ARG A 74 -15.12 -14.60 13.25
CA ARG A 74 -14.02 -14.14 14.10
C ARG A 74 -13.45 -15.28 14.96
N ARG A 75 -14.31 -16.07 15.63
CA ARG A 75 -13.87 -17.19 16.48
C ARG A 75 -13.18 -18.29 15.66
N GLU A 76 -13.65 -18.58 14.46
CA GLU A 76 -13.01 -19.51 13.53
C GLU A 76 -11.61 -19.03 13.12
N CYS A 77 -11.49 -17.75 12.79
CA CYS A 77 -10.19 -17.13 12.48
C CYS A 77 -9.24 -17.16 13.68
N GLU A 78 -9.70 -16.83 14.88
CA GLU A 78 -8.89 -16.91 16.10
C GLU A 78 -8.44 -18.33 16.39
N ALA A 79 -9.27 -19.33 16.17
CA ALA A 79 -8.88 -20.73 16.32
C ALA A 79 -7.75 -21.11 15.33
N MET A 80 -7.90 -20.68 14.07
CA MET A 80 -6.87 -20.89 13.05
C MET A 80 -5.55 -20.16 13.39
N LEU A 81 -5.62 -18.92 13.88
CA LEU A 81 -4.43 -18.18 14.31
C LEU A 81 -3.71 -18.88 15.45
N LYS A 82 -4.43 -19.39 16.46
CA LYS A 82 -3.85 -20.10 17.62
C LYS A 82 -3.12 -21.39 17.26
N GLU A 83 -3.41 -22.00 16.11
CA GLU A 83 -2.67 -23.17 15.62
C GLU A 83 -1.22 -22.85 15.21
N GLY A 84 -0.99 -21.61 14.78
CA GLY A 84 0.31 -21.20 14.22
C GLY A 84 0.99 -20.03 14.91
N PHE A 85 0.28 -19.30 15.76
CA PHE A 85 0.76 -18.09 16.40
C PHE A 85 0.48 -18.06 17.91
N GLU A 86 1.36 -17.38 18.62
CA GLU A 86 1.07 -16.80 19.92
C GLU A 86 0.26 -15.52 19.69
N LEU A 87 -0.94 -15.42 20.30
CA LEU A 87 -1.70 -14.19 20.35
C LEU A 87 -1.20 -13.36 21.53
N VAL A 88 -0.42 -12.32 21.23
CA VAL A 88 0.17 -11.44 22.26
C VAL A 88 -0.89 -10.47 22.79
N ASP A 89 -1.67 -9.87 21.89
CA ASP A 89 -2.79 -8.99 22.23
C ASP A 89 -3.84 -9.03 21.14
N ALA A 90 -5.11 -8.68 21.50
CA ALA A 90 -6.24 -8.64 20.57
C ALA A 90 -7.29 -7.63 21.03
N GLU A 91 -7.65 -6.69 20.16
CA GLU A 91 -8.61 -5.65 20.47
C GLU A 91 -9.44 -5.22 19.25
N LEU A 92 -10.59 -4.60 19.49
CA LEU A 92 -11.28 -3.84 18.47
C LEU A 92 -10.44 -2.62 18.10
N ILE A 93 -10.24 -2.36 16.82
CA ILE A 93 -9.61 -1.10 16.41
C ILE A 93 -10.51 0.06 16.83
N PRO A 94 -9.99 1.06 17.58
CA PRO A 94 -10.77 2.21 17.99
C PRO A 94 -11.32 2.99 16.80
N ILE A 95 -12.62 3.24 16.79
CA ILE A 95 -13.30 3.97 15.72
C ILE A 95 -14.18 5.08 16.30
N ARG A 96 -14.48 6.07 15.47
CA ARG A 96 -15.50 7.09 15.71
C ARG A 96 -16.65 6.84 14.75
N ILE A 97 -17.86 6.62 15.28
CA ILE A 97 -19.05 6.46 14.42
C ILE A 97 -19.38 7.82 13.80
N ILE A 98 -19.42 7.85 12.48
CA ILE A 98 -19.77 9.03 11.68
C ILE A 98 -20.78 8.65 10.60
N PRO A 99 -21.69 9.55 10.19
CA PRO A 99 -22.75 9.23 9.23
C PRO A 99 -22.24 8.84 7.82
N GLU A 100 -21.05 9.33 7.46
CA GLU A 100 -20.45 9.14 6.15
C GLU A 100 -19.92 7.73 5.91
N ILE A 101 -19.69 6.95 6.99
CA ILE A 101 -19.19 5.57 6.91
C ILE A 101 -20.27 4.60 7.37
N THR A 102 -20.73 3.77 6.45
CA THR A 102 -21.82 2.82 6.66
C THR A 102 -21.35 1.36 6.51
N ASP A 103 -22.25 0.42 6.83
CA ASP A 103 -22.01 -1.02 6.67
C ASP A 103 -20.69 -1.49 7.31
N ILE A 104 -20.48 -1.02 8.55
CA ILE A 104 -19.22 -1.20 9.29
C ILE A 104 -19.07 -2.67 9.69
N PRO A 105 -18.01 -3.38 9.21
CA PRO A 105 -17.71 -4.74 9.67
C PRO A 105 -17.17 -4.73 11.10
N HIS A 106 -17.01 -5.90 11.70
CA HIS A 106 -16.24 -6.02 12.94
C HIS A 106 -14.75 -5.85 12.62
N ILE A 107 -14.10 -4.81 13.12
CA ILE A 107 -12.71 -4.46 12.80
C ILE A 107 -11.81 -4.78 13.98
N TRP A 108 -11.01 -5.83 13.87
CA TRP A 108 -10.13 -6.29 14.93
C TRP A 108 -8.67 -6.13 14.56
N ARG A 109 -7.85 -5.88 15.59
CA ARG A 109 -6.39 -5.90 15.52
C ARG A 109 -5.88 -7.00 16.44
N TYR A 110 -4.97 -7.82 15.90
CA TYR A 110 -4.26 -8.87 16.64
C TYR A 110 -2.77 -8.63 16.52
N PHE A 111 -2.07 -8.64 17.65
CA PHE A 111 -0.62 -8.68 17.67
C PHE A 111 -0.21 -10.14 17.84
N VAL A 112 0.50 -10.68 16.85
CA VAL A 112 0.78 -12.12 16.78
C VAL A 112 2.26 -12.38 16.54
N ARG A 113 2.75 -13.49 17.09
CA ARG A 113 4.11 -13.99 16.88
C ARG A 113 4.03 -15.43 16.38
N PRO A 114 4.65 -15.79 15.23
CA PRO A 114 4.69 -17.17 14.76
C PRO A 114 5.34 -18.10 15.79
N LEU A 115 4.77 -19.29 15.97
CA LEU A 115 5.32 -20.30 16.87
C LEU A 115 6.54 -20.98 16.24
N ASN A 116 7.70 -20.93 16.90
CA ASN A 116 8.93 -21.56 16.41
C ASN A 116 8.78 -23.06 16.14
N SER A 117 7.98 -23.78 16.94
CA SER A 117 7.67 -25.20 16.72
C SER A 117 6.95 -25.45 15.38
N VAL A 118 6.08 -24.52 14.98
CA VAL A 118 5.35 -24.60 13.71
C VAL A 118 6.28 -24.27 12.54
N LEU A 119 7.08 -23.21 12.65
CA LEU A 119 8.08 -22.84 11.64
C LEU A 119 9.06 -23.98 11.37
N ALA A 120 9.59 -24.60 12.45
CA ALA A 120 10.51 -25.73 12.34
C ALA A 120 9.84 -26.96 11.69
N ARG A 121 8.59 -27.28 12.08
CA ARG A 121 7.83 -28.40 11.50
C ARG A 121 7.56 -28.21 10.01
N LEU A 122 7.23 -26.98 9.60
CA LEU A 122 6.89 -26.66 8.21
C LEU A 122 8.11 -26.32 7.34
N GLN A 123 9.28 -26.15 7.96
CA GLN A 123 10.52 -25.71 7.32
C GLN A 123 10.34 -24.40 6.55
N LEU A 124 9.62 -23.45 7.15
CA LEU A 124 9.35 -22.12 6.59
C LEU A 124 10.05 -21.04 7.41
N ASP A 125 10.48 -19.98 6.71
CA ASP A 125 10.81 -18.75 7.38
C ASP A 125 9.55 -18.03 7.88
N GLU A 126 9.74 -17.13 8.84
CA GLU A 126 8.66 -16.41 9.51
C GLU A 126 7.77 -15.62 8.53
N LYS A 127 8.38 -14.87 7.61
CA LYS A 127 7.63 -14.04 6.66
C LYS A 127 6.85 -14.87 5.66
N GLU A 128 7.42 -15.97 5.19
CA GLU A 128 6.71 -16.88 4.28
C GLU A 128 5.52 -17.55 4.98
N PHE A 129 5.67 -17.94 6.25
CA PHE A 129 4.58 -18.51 7.04
C PHE A 129 3.44 -17.49 7.23
N VAL A 130 3.77 -16.25 7.60
CA VAL A 130 2.79 -15.16 7.76
C VAL A 130 2.07 -14.88 6.45
N ALA A 131 2.81 -14.74 5.34
CA ALA A 131 2.21 -14.48 4.03
C ALA A 131 1.24 -15.60 3.61
N ARG A 132 1.59 -16.87 3.82
CA ARG A 132 0.71 -18.02 3.56
C ARG A 132 -0.53 -17.99 4.43
N THR A 133 -0.40 -17.66 5.71
CA THR A 133 -1.53 -17.55 6.64
C THR A 133 -2.50 -16.46 6.19
N VAL A 134 -2.00 -15.29 5.79
CA VAL A 134 -2.84 -14.22 5.22
C VAL A 134 -3.62 -14.71 3.99
N MET A 135 -2.92 -15.38 3.05
CA MET A 135 -3.57 -15.96 1.87
C MET A 135 -4.64 -17.00 2.26
N ASP A 136 -4.34 -17.85 3.23
CA ASP A 136 -5.26 -18.89 3.69
C ASP A 136 -6.52 -18.31 4.35
N ILE A 137 -6.37 -17.33 5.23
CA ILE A 137 -7.53 -16.64 5.84
C ILE A 137 -8.37 -16.00 4.74
N ASN A 138 -7.76 -15.20 3.86
CA ASN A 138 -8.46 -14.45 2.82
C ASN A 138 -9.12 -15.33 1.75
N THR A 139 -8.75 -16.62 1.65
CA THR A 139 -9.31 -17.54 0.64
C THR A 139 -10.20 -18.64 1.21
N LYS A 140 -9.92 -19.09 2.43
CA LYS A 140 -10.61 -20.25 3.02
C LYS A 140 -11.69 -19.86 4.03
N LEU A 141 -11.55 -18.70 4.68
CA LEU A 141 -12.52 -18.19 5.66
C LEU A 141 -13.42 -17.14 5.02
N LYS A 142 -14.63 -17.57 4.64
CA LYS A 142 -15.63 -16.64 4.12
C LYS A 142 -16.09 -15.69 5.24
N GLY A 143 -16.03 -14.39 4.97
CA GLY A 143 -16.39 -13.35 5.94
C GLY A 143 -15.25 -12.88 6.84
N ALA A 144 -14.01 -13.35 6.60
CA ALA A 144 -12.80 -12.82 7.22
C ALA A 144 -11.86 -12.28 6.13
N TYR A 145 -11.28 -11.10 6.37
CA TYR A 145 -10.33 -10.49 5.45
C TYR A 145 -9.22 -9.76 6.19
N VAL A 146 -8.00 -10.30 6.11
CA VAL A 146 -6.78 -9.65 6.62
C VAL A 146 -6.37 -8.55 5.64
N PHE A 147 -6.39 -7.30 6.09
CA PHE A 147 -6.03 -6.14 5.27
C PHE A 147 -4.77 -5.41 5.73
N SER A 148 -4.15 -5.86 6.83
CA SER A 148 -2.82 -5.46 7.29
C SER A 148 -2.17 -6.62 8.01
N SER A 149 -0.86 -6.83 7.84
CA SER A 149 -0.14 -7.97 8.41
C SER A 149 1.35 -7.73 8.65
N GLY A 150 1.78 -6.47 8.68
CA GLY A 150 3.19 -6.11 8.90
C GLY A 150 3.55 -5.86 10.36
N LYS A 151 4.85 -5.70 10.62
CA LYS A 151 5.39 -5.32 11.93
C LYS A 151 5.44 -3.80 12.07
N ASN A 152 5.05 -3.28 13.24
CA ASN A 152 5.06 -1.84 13.56
C ASN A 152 4.42 -0.96 12.48
N MET A 153 3.40 -1.48 11.80
CA MET A 153 2.66 -0.80 10.76
C MET A 153 1.19 -1.17 10.78
N GLY A 154 0.34 -0.35 10.18
CA GLY A 154 -1.06 -0.66 10.02
C GLY A 154 -1.66 0.02 8.80
N THR A 155 -2.57 -0.70 8.16
CA THR A 155 -3.44 -0.19 7.09
C THR A 155 -4.82 0.09 7.67
N PHE A 156 -5.43 1.20 7.27
CA PHE A 156 -6.76 1.65 7.68
C PHE A 156 -7.54 2.02 6.43
N LYS A 157 -8.65 1.35 6.16
CA LYS A 157 -9.41 1.56 4.94
C LYS A 157 -10.90 1.29 5.13
N ALA A 158 -11.71 1.98 4.35
CA ALA A 158 -13.17 1.86 4.36
C ALA A 158 -13.78 2.32 3.03
N VAL A 159 -15.08 2.09 2.86
CA VAL A 159 -15.88 2.78 1.84
C VAL A 159 -16.21 4.17 2.37
N GLY A 160 -15.73 5.21 1.68
CA GLY A 160 -15.87 6.61 2.06
C GLY A 160 -14.79 7.47 1.41
N TYR A 161 -14.91 8.78 1.55
CA TYR A 161 -13.82 9.69 1.19
C TYR A 161 -12.64 9.54 2.17
N PRO A 162 -11.39 9.75 1.74
CA PRO A 162 -10.23 9.55 2.63
C PRO A 162 -10.30 10.34 3.93
N GLU A 163 -10.74 11.60 3.89
CA GLU A 163 -10.87 12.45 5.07
C GLU A 163 -11.89 11.89 6.08
N ASP A 164 -12.97 11.27 5.60
CA ASP A 164 -13.95 10.60 6.46
C ASP A 164 -13.38 9.31 7.05
N VAL A 165 -12.64 8.54 6.25
CA VAL A 165 -11.94 7.33 6.71
C VAL A 165 -10.91 7.67 7.78
N GLY A 166 -10.14 8.75 7.60
CA GLY A 166 -9.19 9.24 8.60
C GLY A 166 -9.86 9.58 9.93
N ARG A 167 -10.97 10.33 9.88
CA ARG A 167 -11.77 10.68 11.08
C ARG A 167 -12.41 9.45 11.73
N PHE A 168 -12.90 8.51 10.93
CA PHE A 168 -13.51 7.27 11.41
C PHE A 168 -12.52 6.45 12.23
N TYR A 169 -11.31 6.25 11.74
CA TYR A 169 -10.26 5.51 12.45
C TYR A 169 -9.49 6.34 13.48
N ARG A 170 -9.85 7.61 13.70
CA ARG A 170 -9.19 8.50 14.67
C ARG A 170 -7.67 8.63 14.40
N LEU A 171 -7.29 8.72 13.12
CA LEU A 171 -5.87 8.68 12.74
C LEU A 171 -5.07 9.88 13.24
N GLU A 172 -5.73 10.96 13.63
CA GLU A 172 -5.11 12.09 14.35
C GLU A 172 -4.53 11.72 15.71
N GLU A 173 -4.93 10.57 16.28
CA GLU A 173 -4.45 10.06 17.57
C GLU A 173 -3.30 9.04 17.43
N TYR A 174 -3.02 8.58 16.21
CA TYR A 174 -1.88 7.72 15.93
C TYR A 174 -0.67 8.57 15.53
N GLU A 175 0.51 8.11 15.91
CA GLU A 175 1.77 8.72 15.51
C GLU A 175 2.63 7.71 14.73
N GLY A 176 3.09 8.08 13.54
CA GLY A 176 3.98 7.28 12.70
C GLY A 176 5.04 8.14 12.03
N TYR A 177 6.17 7.54 11.66
CA TYR A 177 7.23 8.25 10.93
C TYR A 177 6.97 8.34 9.42
N SER A 178 6.08 7.52 8.92
CA SER A 178 5.68 7.51 7.50
C SER A 178 4.19 7.22 7.36
N TRP A 179 3.54 7.96 6.47
CA TRP A 179 2.13 7.84 6.15
C TRP A 179 1.92 7.84 4.65
N THR A 180 1.01 6.99 4.17
CA THR A 180 0.48 7.03 2.80
C THR A 180 -1.03 7.13 2.83
N ALA A 181 -1.62 7.77 1.82
CA ALA A 181 -3.06 7.95 1.70
C ALA A 181 -3.55 7.68 0.28
N HIS A 182 -4.80 7.23 0.17
CA HIS A 182 -5.45 6.94 -1.09
C HIS A 182 -6.91 7.37 -1.10
N GLY A 183 -7.33 8.05 -2.16
CA GLY A 183 -8.73 8.30 -2.50
C GLY A 183 -9.09 7.55 -3.78
N ARG A 184 -10.03 6.63 -3.69
CA ARG A 184 -10.38 5.70 -4.77
C ARG A 184 -11.39 6.30 -5.73
N TYR A 185 -11.16 6.06 -7.02
CA TYR A 185 -12.13 6.25 -8.09
C TYR A 185 -12.22 4.95 -8.91
N PRO A 186 -12.95 3.93 -8.44
CA PRO A 186 -13.06 2.67 -9.18
C PRO A 186 -13.89 2.88 -10.45
N THR A 187 -13.44 2.27 -11.54
CA THR A 187 -14.14 2.29 -12.83
C THR A 187 -14.91 0.99 -13.06
N ASN A 188 -14.41 -0.15 -12.59
CA ASN A 188 -14.91 -1.48 -12.93
C ASN A 188 -15.26 -2.36 -11.73
N THR A 189 -15.03 -1.91 -10.49
CA THR A 189 -15.26 -2.70 -9.29
C THR A 189 -16.18 -1.98 -8.31
N PRO A 190 -17.10 -2.71 -7.62
CA PRO A 190 -17.97 -2.10 -6.63
C PRO A 190 -17.19 -1.54 -5.45
N GLY A 191 -17.77 -0.56 -4.76
CA GLY A 191 -17.27 -0.09 -3.48
C GLY A 191 -17.53 -1.14 -2.41
N TRP A 192 -16.47 -1.68 -1.79
CA TRP A 192 -16.55 -2.52 -0.61
C TRP A 192 -15.27 -2.37 0.23
N TRP A 193 -15.35 -2.68 1.52
CA TRP A 193 -14.27 -2.39 2.47
C TRP A 193 -12.93 -3.02 2.09
N GLY A 194 -12.91 -4.30 1.72
CA GLY A 194 -11.67 -4.98 1.32
C GLY A 194 -11.07 -4.45 0.02
N GLY A 195 -11.89 -3.93 -0.89
CA GLY A 195 -11.46 -3.35 -2.17
C GLY A 195 -10.93 -1.91 -2.07
N ALA A 196 -11.09 -1.24 -0.91
CA ALA A 196 -10.45 0.06 -0.68
C ALA A 196 -8.92 -0.09 -0.57
N HIS A 197 -8.19 0.97 -0.84
CA HIS A 197 -6.72 1.02 -0.73
C HIS A 197 -6.30 1.66 0.60
N PRO A 198 -5.08 1.43 1.09
CA PRO A 198 -3.97 0.66 0.49
C PRO A 198 -4.21 -0.85 0.47
N PHE A 199 -3.47 -1.55 -0.42
CA PHE A 199 -3.26 -2.98 -0.32
C PHE A 199 -1.95 -3.27 0.39
N SER A 200 -1.93 -4.26 1.27
CA SER A 200 -0.71 -4.61 2.01
C SER A 200 -0.53 -6.12 2.14
N LEU A 201 0.71 -6.54 2.22
CA LEU A 201 1.14 -7.88 2.59
C LEU A 201 2.46 -7.75 3.34
N LEU A 202 2.55 -8.32 4.55
CA LEU A 202 3.69 -8.10 5.44
C LEU A 202 3.94 -6.60 5.61
N ASP A 203 5.20 -6.18 5.50
CA ASP A 203 5.62 -4.79 5.66
C ASP A 203 5.40 -3.91 4.40
N TRP A 204 4.91 -4.49 3.30
CA TRP A 204 4.63 -3.75 2.07
C TRP A 204 3.21 -3.19 2.07
N SER A 205 3.07 -1.90 1.76
CA SER A 205 1.77 -1.29 1.46
C SER A 205 1.85 -0.50 0.16
N ILE A 206 0.82 -0.60 -0.68
CA ILE A 206 0.77 0.10 -1.98
C ILE A 206 -0.50 0.94 -2.08
N VAL A 207 -0.32 2.20 -2.41
CA VAL A 207 -1.35 3.08 -2.95
C VAL A 207 -1.10 3.30 -4.44
N HIS A 208 -2.17 3.28 -5.24
CA HIS A 208 -2.08 3.25 -6.69
C HIS A 208 -3.07 4.23 -7.33
N ASN A 209 -2.57 5.07 -8.21
CA ASN A 209 -3.38 5.90 -9.10
C ASN A 209 -3.15 5.46 -10.53
N GLY A 210 -4.10 4.73 -11.10
CA GLY A 210 -4.01 4.24 -12.47
C GLY A 210 -4.87 3.03 -12.74
N GLU A 211 -4.62 2.42 -13.88
CA GLU A 211 -5.22 1.18 -14.33
C GLU A 211 -4.22 0.44 -15.21
N ILE A 212 -3.92 -0.83 -14.85
CA ILE A 212 -2.93 -1.59 -15.61
C ILE A 212 -3.61 -2.47 -16.66
N SER A 213 -3.25 -2.28 -17.92
CA SER A 213 -3.77 -3.08 -19.04
C SER A 213 -3.21 -4.51 -19.08
N SER A 214 -2.11 -4.77 -18.36
CA SER A 214 -1.49 -6.10 -18.23
C SER A 214 -2.03 -6.93 -17.06
N TYR A 215 -3.12 -6.49 -16.39
CA TYR A 215 -3.68 -7.10 -15.19
C TYR A 215 -3.78 -8.63 -15.25
N ASP A 216 -4.44 -9.17 -16.26
CA ASP A 216 -4.64 -10.64 -16.38
C ASP A 216 -3.33 -11.41 -16.55
N ALA A 217 -2.38 -10.87 -17.30
CA ALA A 217 -1.07 -11.50 -17.50
C ALA A 217 -0.26 -11.48 -16.19
N ASN A 218 -0.23 -10.34 -15.53
CA ASN A 218 0.47 -10.19 -14.24
C ASN A 218 -0.16 -11.08 -13.16
N ARG A 219 -1.52 -11.09 -13.04
CA ARG A 219 -2.24 -11.93 -12.10
C ARG A 219 -1.92 -13.41 -12.30
N ARG A 220 -2.07 -13.93 -13.51
CA ARG A 220 -1.78 -15.34 -13.82
C ARG A 220 -0.34 -15.70 -13.50
N CYS A 221 0.61 -14.81 -13.81
CA CYS A 221 2.01 -15.03 -13.49
C CYS A 221 2.23 -15.15 -11.97
N ILE A 222 1.70 -14.21 -11.19
CA ILE A 222 1.93 -14.20 -9.74
C ILE A 222 1.19 -15.34 -9.02
N GLU A 223 0.03 -15.76 -9.54
CA GLU A 223 -0.72 -16.92 -9.03
C GLU A 223 0.06 -18.24 -9.21
N MET A 224 0.89 -18.37 -10.27
CA MET A 224 1.78 -19.54 -10.47
C MET A 224 2.83 -19.66 -9.35
N TYR A 225 3.17 -18.56 -8.67
CA TYR A 225 4.07 -18.54 -7.53
C TYR A 225 3.35 -18.68 -6.18
N GLY A 226 2.04 -19.05 -6.20
CA GLY A 226 1.25 -19.40 -5.01
C GLY A 226 0.52 -18.25 -4.35
N TYR A 227 0.56 -17.04 -4.91
CA TYR A 227 -0.30 -15.94 -4.45
C TYR A 227 -1.76 -16.17 -4.87
N LYS A 228 -2.71 -15.56 -4.17
CA LYS A 228 -4.13 -15.67 -4.45
C LYS A 228 -4.74 -14.28 -4.63
N CYS A 229 -5.08 -13.94 -5.86
CA CYS A 229 -5.64 -12.63 -6.24
C CYS A 229 -7.17 -12.72 -6.28
N ASN A 230 -7.82 -12.49 -5.13
CA ASN A 230 -9.25 -12.69 -4.97
C ASN A 230 -10.08 -11.40 -5.08
N LEU A 231 -9.44 -10.23 -5.01
CA LEU A 231 -10.12 -8.95 -4.92
C LEU A 231 -10.39 -8.30 -6.27
N GLN A 232 -9.93 -8.92 -7.34
CA GLN A 232 -10.12 -8.47 -8.73
C GLN A 232 -9.67 -7.01 -8.95
N THR A 233 -8.60 -6.60 -8.28
CA THR A 233 -8.00 -5.28 -8.41
C THR A 233 -6.52 -5.41 -8.80
N ASP A 234 -6.09 -4.51 -9.67
CA ASP A 234 -4.72 -4.44 -10.12
C ASP A 234 -3.73 -4.11 -9.00
N THR A 235 -4.15 -3.33 -8.02
CA THR A 235 -3.29 -2.95 -6.88
C THR A 235 -2.96 -4.14 -5.97
N GLU A 236 -3.88 -5.08 -5.79
CA GLU A 236 -3.60 -6.35 -5.12
C GLU A 236 -2.46 -7.10 -5.84
N VAL A 237 -2.56 -7.19 -7.16
CA VAL A 237 -1.55 -7.85 -8.00
C VAL A 237 -0.19 -7.15 -7.89
N ILE A 238 -0.17 -5.81 -7.93
CA ILE A 238 1.08 -5.04 -7.77
C ILE A 238 1.72 -5.30 -6.40
N THR A 239 0.91 -5.38 -5.35
CA THR A 239 1.41 -5.66 -3.98
C THR A 239 2.08 -7.04 -3.91
N TYR A 240 1.48 -8.05 -4.53
CA TYR A 240 2.05 -9.39 -4.56
C TYR A 240 3.27 -9.50 -5.49
N ILE A 241 3.33 -8.73 -6.57
CA ILE A 241 4.53 -8.61 -7.40
C ILE A 241 5.68 -7.99 -6.59
N ALA A 242 5.40 -6.96 -5.79
CA ALA A 242 6.41 -6.33 -4.93
C ALA A 242 6.97 -7.35 -3.91
N ASP A 243 6.10 -8.08 -3.20
CA ASP A 243 6.53 -9.11 -2.26
C ASP A 243 7.35 -10.21 -2.96
N TYR A 244 6.91 -10.68 -4.13
CA TYR A 244 7.62 -11.69 -4.89
C TYR A 244 9.02 -11.22 -5.31
N LEU A 245 9.14 -10.03 -5.90
CA LEU A 245 10.42 -9.53 -6.40
C LEU A 245 11.37 -9.15 -5.26
N LEU A 246 10.88 -8.44 -4.24
CA LEU A 246 11.72 -7.94 -3.15
C LEU A 246 12.06 -9.04 -2.14
N ARG A 247 11.06 -9.76 -1.63
CA ARG A 247 11.27 -10.75 -0.57
C ARG A 247 11.73 -12.10 -1.10
N ARG A 248 11.02 -12.68 -2.09
CA ARG A 248 11.33 -14.03 -2.56
C ARG A 248 12.47 -14.08 -3.57
N GLN A 249 12.64 -13.05 -4.40
CA GLN A 249 13.72 -12.98 -5.38
C GLN A 249 14.92 -12.16 -4.89
N GLY A 250 14.78 -11.40 -3.80
CA GLY A 250 15.86 -10.60 -3.22
C GLY A 250 16.32 -9.43 -4.08
N LEU A 251 15.46 -8.94 -4.98
CA LEU A 251 15.78 -7.77 -5.80
C LEU A 251 15.78 -6.49 -4.97
N THR A 252 16.57 -5.50 -5.37
CA THR A 252 16.50 -4.15 -4.82
C THR A 252 15.24 -3.42 -5.30
N LEU A 253 14.92 -2.27 -4.68
CA LEU A 253 13.81 -1.42 -5.11
C LEU A 253 14.00 -0.90 -6.54
N GLU A 254 15.23 -0.55 -6.91
CA GLU A 254 15.60 -0.10 -8.26
C GLU A 254 15.47 -1.23 -9.29
N GLU A 255 15.86 -2.44 -8.92
CA GLU A 255 15.70 -3.62 -9.78
C GLU A 255 14.23 -3.97 -9.95
N MET A 256 13.43 -3.95 -8.87
CA MET A 256 11.97 -4.11 -8.96
C MET A 256 11.36 -3.05 -9.89
N ALA A 257 11.70 -1.77 -9.71
CA ALA A 257 11.24 -0.70 -10.60
C ALA A 257 11.61 -0.97 -12.07
N SER A 258 12.83 -1.47 -12.30
CA SER A 258 13.32 -1.85 -13.64
C SER A 258 12.61 -3.09 -14.23
N VAL A 259 11.94 -3.89 -13.40
CA VAL A 259 11.07 -5.00 -13.86
C VAL A 259 9.68 -4.47 -14.19
N ILE A 260 9.02 -3.82 -13.23
CA ILE A 260 7.60 -3.45 -13.38
C ILE A 260 7.39 -2.24 -14.31
N ALA A 261 8.35 -1.32 -14.38
CA ALA A 261 8.37 -0.18 -15.30
C ALA A 261 9.53 -0.27 -16.32
N ALA A 262 9.82 -1.47 -16.82
CA ALA A 262 11.00 -1.74 -17.63
C ALA A 262 11.20 -0.73 -18.78
N PRO A 263 12.40 -0.15 -18.92
CA PRO A 263 12.72 0.77 -20.01
C PRO A 263 12.50 0.13 -21.39
N PHE A 264 12.28 0.95 -22.42
CA PHE A 264 12.21 0.46 -23.79
C PHE A 264 13.54 -0.13 -24.26
N TRP A 265 13.50 -1.10 -25.16
CA TRP A 265 14.71 -1.70 -25.73
C TRP A 265 15.66 -0.68 -26.40
N SER A 266 15.09 0.36 -27.00
CA SER A 266 15.87 1.48 -27.54
C SER A 266 16.66 2.19 -26.45
N THR A 267 16.03 2.48 -25.30
CA THR A 267 16.67 3.10 -24.14
C THR A 267 17.73 2.21 -23.52
N ILE A 268 17.47 0.90 -23.39
CA ILE A 268 18.44 -0.06 -22.85
C ILE A 268 19.71 -0.08 -23.69
N ARG A 269 19.57 -0.04 -25.02
CA ARG A 269 20.73 -0.05 -25.94
C ARG A 269 21.63 1.19 -25.86
N THR A 270 21.13 2.31 -25.33
CA THR A 270 21.92 3.54 -25.16
C THR A 270 22.60 3.65 -23.80
N ARG A 271 22.35 2.68 -22.89
CA ARG A 271 22.98 2.66 -21.55
C ARG A 271 24.39 2.11 -21.61
N GLU A 272 25.18 2.41 -20.57
CA GLU A 272 26.49 1.78 -20.36
C GLU A 272 26.39 0.24 -20.40
N PRO A 273 27.40 -0.46 -20.93
CA PRO A 273 27.31 -1.91 -21.20
C PRO A 273 26.91 -2.76 -19.99
N ALA A 274 27.36 -2.41 -18.79
CA ALA A 274 27.01 -3.15 -17.58
C ALA A 274 25.52 -2.96 -17.23
N ALA A 275 25.02 -1.73 -17.22
CA ALA A 275 23.62 -1.40 -16.97
C ALA A 275 22.71 -1.98 -18.05
N ALA A 276 23.12 -1.92 -19.33
CA ALA A 276 22.38 -2.52 -20.43
C ALA A 276 22.24 -4.04 -20.28
N ARG A 277 23.29 -4.74 -19.84
CA ARG A 277 23.24 -6.20 -19.57
C ARG A 277 22.28 -6.51 -18.42
N GLN A 278 22.36 -5.78 -17.28
CA GLN A 278 21.49 -5.98 -16.14
C GLN A 278 20.02 -5.77 -16.51
N LEU A 279 19.68 -4.64 -17.17
CA LEU A 279 18.33 -4.34 -17.62
C LEU A 279 17.79 -5.36 -18.62
N THR A 280 18.66 -5.83 -19.54
CA THR A 280 18.30 -6.91 -20.49
C THR A 280 17.99 -8.21 -19.75
N TYR A 281 18.81 -8.57 -18.77
CA TYR A 281 18.60 -9.76 -17.94
C TYR A 281 17.26 -9.69 -17.19
N LEU A 282 17.02 -8.61 -16.41
CA LEU A 282 15.76 -8.43 -15.67
C LEU A 282 14.54 -8.49 -16.59
N ARG A 283 14.60 -7.80 -17.72
CA ARG A 283 13.49 -7.77 -18.68
C ARG A 283 13.25 -9.11 -19.38
N THR A 284 14.27 -9.96 -19.50
CA THR A 284 14.17 -11.29 -20.10
C THR A 284 13.67 -12.33 -19.09
N ILE A 285 14.09 -12.23 -17.83
CA ILE A 285 13.70 -13.18 -16.77
C ILE A 285 12.28 -12.93 -16.28
N TYR A 286 11.86 -11.66 -16.18
CA TYR A 286 10.56 -11.26 -15.63
C TYR A 286 9.61 -10.60 -16.64
N PRO A 287 9.45 -11.11 -17.89
CA PRO A 287 8.68 -10.39 -18.91
C PRO A 287 7.20 -10.25 -18.55
N SER A 288 6.63 -11.24 -17.85
CA SER A 288 5.22 -11.26 -17.45
C SER A 288 4.93 -10.41 -16.21
N LEU A 289 5.95 -9.84 -15.57
CA LEU A 289 5.79 -8.90 -14.45
C LEU A 289 5.96 -7.43 -14.87
N LEU A 290 6.25 -7.18 -16.16
CA LEU A 290 6.16 -5.84 -16.71
C LEU A 290 4.71 -5.34 -16.59
N ILE A 291 4.53 -4.18 -15.99
CA ILE A 291 3.22 -3.52 -15.87
C ILE A 291 3.07 -2.56 -17.05
N THR A 292 1.97 -2.69 -17.78
CA THR A 292 1.59 -1.79 -18.86
C THR A 292 0.30 -1.06 -18.52
N GLY A 293 0.14 0.15 -19.07
CA GLY A 293 -0.94 1.07 -18.75
C GLY A 293 -0.46 2.22 -17.86
N PRO A 294 -1.33 3.21 -17.62
CA PRO A 294 -1.00 4.36 -16.78
C PRO A 294 -0.99 3.97 -15.30
N PHE A 295 0.12 4.18 -14.60
CA PHE A 295 0.18 4.02 -13.16
C PHE A 295 1.13 5.02 -12.46
N SER A 296 0.75 5.39 -11.26
CA SER A 296 1.61 5.98 -10.23
C SER A 296 1.40 5.18 -8.95
N ILE A 297 2.44 4.69 -8.34
CA ILE A 297 2.39 3.98 -7.06
C ILE A 297 3.26 4.65 -6.01
N ILE A 298 2.85 4.52 -4.76
CA ILE A 298 3.74 4.71 -3.62
C ILE A 298 3.74 3.39 -2.85
N LEU A 299 4.92 2.78 -2.77
CA LEU A 299 5.19 1.59 -1.97
C LEU A 299 5.77 2.06 -0.63
N GLY A 300 5.07 1.81 0.46
CA GLY A 300 5.58 1.97 1.82
C GLY A 300 6.20 0.66 2.31
N PHE A 301 7.24 0.78 3.13
CA PHE A 301 7.91 -0.34 3.80
C PHE A 301 8.55 0.11 5.11
N ASN A 302 8.90 -0.83 5.98
CA ASN A 302 9.59 -0.49 7.21
C ASN A 302 10.93 0.20 6.90
N GLY A 303 11.09 1.44 7.37
CA GLY A 303 12.26 2.25 7.16
C GLY A 303 12.28 3.07 5.87
N GLY A 304 11.16 3.11 5.10
CA GLY A 304 11.17 3.94 3.90
C GLY A 304 9.90 3.93 3.05
N LEU A 305 10.01 4.57 1.90
CA LEU A 305 9.01 4.49 0.84
C LEU A 305 9.67 4.66 -0.54
N MET A 306 8.99 4.16 -1.57
CA MET A 306 9.36 4.36 -2.96
C MET A 306 8.15 4.86 -3.75
N ALA A 307 8.34 5.93 -4.52
CA ALA A 307 7.38 6.39 -5.50
C ALA A 307 7.84 6.03 -6.91
N LEU A 308 6.93 5.58 -7.76
CA LEU A 308 7.24 5.16 -9.12
C LEU A 308 6.08 5.44 -10.06
N ASN A 309 6.38 6.05 -11.20
CA ASN A 309 5.45 6.19 -12.32
C ASN A 309 5.67 5.08 -13.36
N ASP A 310 4.64 4.81 -14.16
CA ASP A 310 4.81 4.04 -15.38
C ASP A 310 5.93 4.65 -16.28
N ARG A 311 6.51 3.81 -17.13
CA ARG A 311 7.66 4.22 -17.98
C ARG A 311 7.40 5.37 -18.95
N LEU A 312 6.13 5.75 -19.18
CA LEU A 312 5.71 6.88 -20.02
C LEU A 312 5.29 8.11 -19.21
N LYS A 313 5.16 7.95 -17.87
CA LYS A 313 4.65 8.98 -16.96
C LYS A 313 3.27 9.49 -17.37
N LEU A 314 2.33 8.56 -17.52
CA LEU A 314 0.95 8.88 -17.92
C LEU A 314 0.09 9.40 -16.75
N ARG A 315 0.58 9.27 -15.51
CA ARG A 315 -0.05 9.83 -14.31
C ARG A 315 0.84 10.89 -13.67
N SER A 316 0.20 11.89 -13.06
CA SER A 316 0.90 12.94 -12.33
C SER A 316 1.41 12.41 -10.97
N MET A 317 2.61 12.84 -10.62
CA MET A 317 3.18 12.69 -9.30
C MET A 317 4.25 13.76 -9.10
N VAL A 318 4.24 14.40 -7.94
CA VAL A 318 5.21 15.40 -7.52
C VAL A 318 5.74 15.05 -6.14
N THR A 319 6.99 15.44 -5.89
CA THR A 319 7.67 15.32 -4.60
C THR A 319 8.14 16.69 -4.15
N ALA A 320 8.27 16.90 -2.85
CA ALA A 320 8.87 18.09 -2.28
C ALA A 320 9.49 17.76 -0.92
N GLU A 321 10.28 18.67 -0.37
CA GLU A 321 10.96 18.50 0.90
C GLU A 321 10.71 19.71 1.81
N LYS A 322 10.71 19.47 3.11
CA LYS A 322 10.72 20.48 4.15
C LYS A 322 11.37 19.91 5.41
N ASP A 323 12.47 20.51 5.83
CA ASP A 323 13.29 20.03 6.95
C ASP A 323 13.70 18.55 6.73
N ASP A 324 13.36 17.65 7.64
CA ASP A 324 13.60 16.20 7.50
C ASP A 324 12.46 15.44 6.79
N LYS A 325 11.38 16.14 6.42
CA LYS A 325 10.22 15.53 5.79
C LYS A 325 10.29 15.54 4.28
N VAL A 326 9.85 14.44 3.68
CA VAL A 326 9.63 14.31 2.25
C VAL A 326 8.15 14.07 2.02
N PHE A 327 7.61 14.79 1.05
CA PHE A 327 6.21 14.74 0.65
C PHE A 327 6.10 14.22 -0.77
N ILE A 328 5.10 13.39 -1.04
CA ILE A 328 4.78 12.87 -2.37
C ILE A 328 3.28 12.95 -2.56
N ALA A 329 2.81 13.42 -3.71
CA ALA A 329 1.38 13.45 -3.99
C ALA A 329 1.08 13.43 -5.50
N SER A 330 -0.15 13.10 -5.85
CA SER A 330 -0.66 13.25 -7.22
C SER A 330 -0.66 14.71 -7.67
N GLU A 331 -0.83 15.65 -6.74
CA GLU A 331 -0.91 17.10 -7.01
C GLU A 331 -0.13 17.92 -5.98
N GLU A 332 0.49 18.99 -6.43
CA GLU A 332 1.22 19.91 -5.55
C GLU A 332 0.33 20.52 -4.45
N ALA A 333 -0.95 20.78 -4.75
CA ALA A 333 -1.91 21.33 -3.79
C ALA A 333 -1.99 20.50 -2.50
N ALA A 334 -1.90 19.17 -2.60
CA ALA A 334 -1.87 18.28 -1.45
C ALA A 334 -0.62 18.45 -0.58
N ILE A 335 0.54 18.67 -1.21
CA ILE A 335 1.79 18.97 -0.50
C ILE A 335 1.71 20.32 0.19
N ARG A 336 1.19 21.35 -0.49
CA ARG A 336 1.09 22.71 0.05
C ARG A 336 0.15 22.81 1.26
N VAL A 337 -0.81 21.92 1.40
CA VAL A 337 -1.67 21.84 2.60
C VAL A 337 -0.88 21.30 3.81
N MET A 338 0.03 20.34 3.59
CA MET A 338 0.88 19.78 4.66
C MET A 338 2.06 20.71 4.98
N ALA A 339 2.65 21.30 3.96
CA ALA A 339 3.82 22.17 4.05
C ALA A 339 3.72 23.30 3.01
N PRO A 340 3.14 24.48 3.38
CA PRO A 340 2.98 25.61 2.46
C PRO A 340 4.29 26.11 1.86
N ASP A 341 5.37 26.03 2.61
CA ASP A 341 6.72 26.46 2.30
C ASP A 341 7.66 25.30 1.88
N ALA A 342 7.09 24.17 1.45
CA ALA A 342 7.90 23.05 0.94
C ALA A 342 8.76 23.48 -0.24
N GLU A 343 9.97 22.95 -0.27
CA GLU A 343 11.03 23.26 -1.25
C GLU A 343 11.34 22.04 -2.13
N ASN A 344 12.29 22.17 -3.04
CA ASN A 344 12.77 21.09 -3.91
C ASN A 344 11.66 20.35 -4.66
N LEU A 345 10.71 21.11 -5.19
CA LEU A 345 9.60 20.53 -5.96
C LEU A 345 10.14 19.80 -7.18
N TYR A 346 9.89 18.50 -7.24
CA TYR A 346 10.38 17.62 -8.30
C TYR A 346 9.27 16.68 -8.78
N ALA A 347 9.26 16.42 -10.06
CA ALA A 347 8.34 15.45 -10.66
C ALA A 347 9.14 14.28 -11.26
N PRO A 348 9.24 13.11 -10.57
CA PRO A 348 10.04 11.98 -11.03
C PRO A 348 9.74 11.58 -12.47
N MET A 349 10.76 11.17 -13.22
CA MET A 349 10.61 10.73 -14.60
C MET A 349 9.88 9.37 -14.68
N GLY A 350 9.35 9.06 -15.85
CA GLY A 350 8.70 7.76 -16.08
C GLY A 350 9.70 6.61 -15.91
N GLY A 351 9.32 5.61 -15.09
CA GLY A 351 10.15 4.46 -14.77
C GLY A 351 11.33 4.72 -13.84
N GLU A 352 11.49 5.94 -13.35
CA GLU A 352 12.52 6.32 -12.37
C GLU A 352 11.95 6.20 -10.96
N PRO A 353 12.51 5.32 -10.09
CA PRO A 353 12.08 5.22 -8.71
C PRO A 353 12.61 6.39 -7.89
N PHE A 354 11.74 7.04 -7.14
CA PHE A 354 12.08 8.02 -6.13
C PHE A 354 12.02 7.34 -4.76
N ILE A 355 13.19 7.05 -4.17
CA ILE A 355 13.31 6.26 -2.93
C ILE A 355 13.70 7.18 -1.78
N VAL A 356 13.02 7.05 -0.66
CA VAL A 356 13.32 7.74 0.59
C VAL A 356 13.49 6.71 1.69
N ASN A 357 14.66 6.72 2.32
CA ASN A 357 14.95 5.88 3.48
C ASN A 357 15.01 6.72 4.75
N VAL A 358 14.52 6.17 5.84
CA VAL A 358 14.74 6.69 7.19
C VAL A 358 16.16 6.36 7.61
N LYS A 359 16.79 7.22 8.39
CA LYS A 359 18.13 6.96 8.94
C LYS A 359 18.13 5.66 9.74
N GLU A 360 19.17 4.88 9.54
CA GLU A 360 19.35 3.60 10.23
C GLU A 360 19.31 3.78 11.75
N GLY A 361 18.52 2.93 12.43
CA GLY A 361 18.33 2.98 13.87
C GLY A 361 17.33 4.02 14.38
N ALA A 362 16.67 4.76 13.50
CA ALA A 362 15.67 5.80 13.86
C ALA A 362 14.20 5.29 13.82
N TYR A 363 13.95 4.00 13.58
CA TYR A 363 12.58 3.44 13.44
C TYR A 363 12.47 2.05 14.05
#